data_ccee920525aadb4cb0ca2977846e0a3a
#
_entry.id   ccee920525aadb4cb0ca2977846e0a3a
#
_cell.length_a   1.000
_cell.length_b   1.000
_cell.length_c   1.000
_cell.angle_alpha   90.00
_cell.angle_beta   90.00
_cell.angle_gamma   90.00
#
_symmetry.space_group_name_H-M   'P 1'
#
loop_
_entity.id
_entity.type
_entity.pdbx_description
1 polymer ?
#
loop_
_entity_poly.entity_id
_entity_poly.type
_entity_poly.pdbx_seq_one_letter_code
_entity_poly.pdbx_strand_id
1 'polypeptide(L)'
;MGNRSRTEIVSSILDAANGGTTKTKIMYIAFLSYNQLNEYLSILIENNLLEYLDGTKTFKTTEKGLNYLKMHNEIGELLQQTTMDNNN
;
A
#
# COMPACT_ATOMS: atom_id res chain seq x y z
N MET A 1 7.00 -4.60 -19.29
CA MET A 1 6.47 -3.46 -18.79
C MET A 1 5.57 -3.72 -17.64
N GLY A 2 5.25 -2.80 -16.92
CA GLY A 2 4.33 -2.96 -15.84
C GLY A 2 4.90 -3.58 -14.58
N ASN A 3 6.19 -3.68 -14.45
CA ASN A 3 6.76 -4.15 -13.19
C ASN A 3 6.68 -3.03 -12.17
N ARG A 4 5.81 -3.22 -11.18
CA ARG A 4 5.69 -2.27 -10.08
C ARG A 4 6.73 -2.59 -9.02
N SER A 5 7.26 -1.57 -8.36
CA SER A 5 8.17 -1.78 -7.26
C SER A 5 7.40 -2.29 -6.05
N ARG A 6 8.11 -2.90 -5.11
CA ARG A 6 7.49 -3.36 -3.87
C ARG A 6 6.84 -2.22 -3.11
N THR A 7 7.50 -1.05 -3.10
CA THR A 7 6.95 0.11 -2.39
C THR A 7 5.65 0.59 -3.02
N GLU A 8 5.55 0.51 -4.34
CA GLU A 8 4.31 0.88 -5.02
C GLU A 8 3.18 -0.09 -4.69
N ILE A 9 3.49 -1.39 -4.65
CA ILE A 9 2.49 -2.39 -4.30
C ILE A 9 2.04 -2.21 -2.86
N VAL A 10 2.98 -2.02 -1.94
CA VAL A 10 2.67 -1.78 -0.53
C VAL A 10 1.79 -0.55 -0.37
N SER A 11 2.14 0.53 -1.05
CA SER A 11 1.34 1.76 -0.99
C SER A 11 -0.06 1.55 -1.53
N SER A 12 -0.19 0.79 -2.60
CA SER A 12 -1.51 0.47 -3.17
C SER A 12 -2.37 -0.31 -2.17
N ILE A 13 -1.78 -1.27 -1.48
CA ILE A 13 -2.50 -2.05 -0.47
C ILE A 13 -2.92 -1.18 0.70
N LEU A 14 -1.99 -0.38 1.23
CA LEU A 14 -2.28 0.46 2.38
C LEU A 14 -3.32 1.54 2.05
N ASP A 15 -3.27 2.06 0.83
CA ASP A 15 -4.26 3.04 0.40
C ASP A 15 -5.64 2.39 0.28
N ALA A 16 -5.71 1.21 -0.30
CA ALA A 16 -6.97 0.47 -0.43
C ALA A 16 -7.57 0.14 0.94
N ALA A 17 -6.72 -0.17 1.91
CA ALA A 17 -7.16 -0.57 3.25
C ALA A 17 -7.33 0.61 4.20
N ASN A 18 -7.16 1.83 3.73
CA ASN A 18 -7.39 3.02 4.54
C ASN A 18 -8.87 3.08 4.90
N GLY A 19 -9.18 3.01 6.20
CA GLY A 19 -10.56 2.97 6.66
C GLY A 19 -11.13 1.56 6.77
N GLY A 20 -10.43 0.56 6.24
CA GLY A 20 -10.84 -0.83 6.32
C GLY A 20 -11.48 -1.34 5.04
N THR A 21 -11.09 -2.53 4.61
CA THR A 21 -11.68 -3.15 3.43
C THR A 21 -11.46 -4.66 3.45
N THR A 22 -12.11 -5.37 2.55
CA THR A 22 -12.01 -6.82 2.47
C THR A 22 -10.76 -7.24 1.69
N LYS A 23 -10.33 -8.47 1.94
CA LYS A 23 -9.19 -9.05 1.25
C LYS A 23 -9.42 -9.06 -0.27
N THR A 24 -10.63 -9.40 -0.68
CA THR A 24 -10.98 -9.46 -2.10
C THR A 24 -10.83 -8.10 -2.78
N LYS A 25 -11.26 -7.04 -2.11
CA LYS A 25 -11.13 -5.69 -2.68
C LYS A 25 -9.67 -5.27 -2.78
N ILE A 26 -8.86 -5.59 -1.78
CA ILE A 26 -7.43 -5.30 -1.84
C ILE A 26 -6.80 -5.98 -3.04
N MET A 27 -7.12 -7.27 -3.20
CA MET A 27 -6.57 -8.05 -4.31
C MET A 27 -6.90 -7.40 -5.66
N TYR A 28 -8.14 -6.99 -5.80
CA TYR A 28 -8.63 -6.38 -7.02
C TYR A 28 -7.97 -5.03 -7.29
N ILE A 29 -7.94 -4.17 -6.28
CA ILE A 29 -7.38 -2.83 -6.42
C ILE A 29 -5.88 -2.87 -6.66
N ALA A 30 -5.17 -3.74 -5.97
CA ALA A 30 -3.71 -3.83 -6.08
C ALA A 30 -3.25 -4.72 -7.24
N PHE A 31 -4.17 -5.35 -7.96
CA PHE A 31 -3.85 -6.22 -9.09
C PHE A 31 -2.86 -7.31 -8.72
N LEU A 32 -3.12 -8.03 -7.63
CA LEU A 32 -2.26 -9.09 -7.16
C LEU A 32 -2.93 -10.45 -7.32
N SER A 33 -2.11 -11.49 -7.51
CA SER A 33 -2.61 -12.84 -7.42
C SER A 33 -2.91 -13.13 -5.94
N TYR A 34 -3.66 -14.20 -5.70
CA TYR A 34 -3.99 -14.59 -4.34
C TYR A 34 -2.72 -14.86 -3.50
N ASN A 35 -1.77 -15.57 -4.08
CA ASN A 35 -0.53 -15.90 -3.37
C ASN A 35 0.31 -14.65 -3.07
N GLN A 36 0.42 -13.76 -4.03
CA GLN A 36 1.14 -12.51 -3.83
C GLN A 36 0.49 -11.68 -2.74
N LEU A 37 -0.83 -11.58 -2.78
CA LEU A 37 -1.56 -10.83 -1.76
C LEU A 37 -1.27 -11.37 -0.37
N ASN A 38 -1.35 -12.69 -0.20
CA ASN A 38 -1.11 -13.30 1.11
C ASN A 38 0.29 -13.02 1.63
N GLU A 39 1.29 -13.03 0.76
CA GLU A 39 2.65 -12.71 1.15
C GLU A 39 2.75 -11.25 1.64
N TYR A 40 2.17 -10.33 0.88
CA TYR A 40 2.21 -8.91 1.26
C TYR A 40 1.42 -8.65 2.54
N LEU A 41 0.24 -9.27 2.68
CA LEU A 41 -0.55 -9.08 3.90
C LEU A 41 0.21 -9.53 5.13
N SER A 42 0.89 -10.68 5.05
CA SER A 42 1.68 -11.18 6.17
C SER A 42 2.79 -10.22 6.55
N ILE A 43 3.52 -9.73 5.56
CA ILE A 43 4.62 -8.79 5.81
C ILE A 43 4.10 -7.50 6.44
N LEU A 44 3.01 -6.98 5.91
CA LEU A 44 2.46 -5.72 6.40
C LEU A 44 1.92 -5.84 7.82
N ILE A 45 1.30 -6.96 8.14
CA ILE A 45 0.80 -7.20 9.49
C ILE A 45 1.97 -7.38 10.46
N GLU A 46 3.00 -8.14 10.07
CA GLU A 46 4.18 -8.33 10.90
C GLU A 46 4.88 -7.01 11.23
N ASN A 47 4.84 -6.07 10.29
CA ASN A 47 5.48 -4.78 10.47
C ASN A 47 4.53 -3.72 11.04
N ASN A 48 3.34 -4.13 11.45
CA ASN A 48 2.35 -3.24 12.07
C ASN A 48 1.88 -2.10 11.17
N LEU A 49 1.94 -2.31 9.86
CA LEU A 49 1.44 -1.34 8.90
C LEU A 49 -0.03 -1.59 8.57
N LEU A 50 -0.48 -2.81 8.82
CA LEU A 50 -1.82 -3.26 8.52
C LEU A 50 -2.31 -4.11 9.69
N GLU A 51 -3.61 -4.06 9.99
CA GLU A 51 -4.20 -4.93 11.01
C GLU A 51 -5.42 -5.63 10.44
N TYR A 52 -5.66 -6.83 10.96
CA TYR A 52 -6.84 -7.60 10.59
C TYR A 52 -7.88 -7.46 11.69
N LEU A 53 -9.09 -7.09 11.30
CA LEU A 53 -10.21 -6.92 12.22
C LEU A 53 -11.13 -8.13 12.10
N ASP A 54 -11.00 -9.05 13.04
CA ASP A 54 -11.71 -10.33 12.98
C ASP A 54 -13.22 -10.15 13.00
N GLY A 55 -13.72 -9.17 13.75
CA GLY A 55 -15.16 -8.94 13.86
C GLY A 55 -15.82 -8.62 12.54
N THR A 56 -15.16 -7.85 11.70
CA THR A 56 -15.69 -7.47 10.39
C THR A 56 -15.02 -8.22 9.25
N LYS A 57 -13.99 -9.00 9.56
CA LYS A 57 -13.18 -9.73 8.56
C LYS A 57 -12.62 -8.78 7.51
N THR A 58 -12.14 -7.64 7.97
CA THR A 58 -11.53 -6.64 7.10
C THR A 58 -10.09 -6.36 7.52
N PHE A 59 -9.35 -5.76 6.60
CA PHE A 59 -7.99 -5.29 6.87
C PHE A 59 -8.01 -3.79 6.92
N LYS A 60 -7.31 -3.22 7.85
CA LYS A 60 -7.29 -1.77 8.02
C LYS A 60 -5.86 -1.27 8.19
N THR A 61 -5.54 -0.21 7.48
CA THR A 61 -4.22 0.42 7.59
C THR A 61 -4.10 1.08 8.95
N THR A 62 -2.99 0.80 9.64
CA THR A 62 -2.72 1.36 10.96
C THR A 62 -2.24 2.80 10.83
N GLU A 63 -2.12 3.48 11.97
CA GLU A 63 -1.53 4.82 11.99
C GLU A 63 -0.12 4.80 11.40
N LYS A 64 0.67 3.78 11.75
CA LYS A 64 2.01 3.63 11.18
C LYS A 64 1.94 3.46 9.66
N GLY A 65 0.95 2.69 9.19
CA GLY A 65 0.75 2.51 7.76
C GLY A 65 0.37 3.80 7.04
N LEU A 66 -0.46 4.62 7.69
CA LEU A 66 -0.83 5.92 7.12
C LEU A 66 0.37 6.86 7.05
N ASN A 67 1.25 6.80 8.04
CA ASN A 67 2.48 7.59 8.02
C ASN A 67 3.39 7.14 6.86
N TYR A 68 3.45 5.84 6.63
CA TYR A 68 4.21 5.30 5.50
C TYR A 68 3.67 5.86 4.18
N LEU A 69 2.35 5.84 4.02
CA LEU A 69 1.71 6.37 2.81
C LEU A 69 2.04 7.85 2.60
N LYS A 70 1.98 8.61 3.67
CA LYS A 70 2.27 10.04 3.60
C LYS A 70 3.71 10.27 3.14
N MET A 71 4.66 9.56 3.73
CA MET A 71 6.06 9.67 3.37
C MET A 71 6.30 9.24 1.92
N HIS A 72 5.67 8.16 1.51
CA HIS A 72 5.78 7.68 0.13
C HIS A 72 5.30 8.74 -0.86
N ASN A 73 4.17 9.35 -0.58
CA ASN A 73 3.59 10.37 -1.45
C ASN A 73 4.47 11.62 -1.48
N GLU A 74 5.01 12.02 -0.34
CA GLU A 74 5.89 13.19 -0.29
C GLU A 74 7.17 12.97 -1.10
N ILE A 75 7.76 11.80 -0.98
CA ILE A 75 8.95 11.47 -1.76
C ILE A 75 8.62 11.47 -3.25
N GLY A 76 7.46 10.91 -3.62
CA GLY A 76 7.03 10.91 -5.01
C GLY A 76 6.89 12.31 -5.58
N GLU A 77 6.32 13.21 -4.79
CA GLU A 77 6.16 14.61 -5.20
C GLU A 77 7.53 15.30 -5.37
N LEU A 78 8.44 15.05 -4.45
CA LEU A 78 9.79 15.61 -4.54
C LEU A 78 10.52 15.14 -5.79
N LEU A 79 10.43 13.86 -6.09
CA LEU A 79 11.07 13.30 -7.27
C LEU A 79 10.45 13.86 -8.54
N GLN A 80 9.16 14.06 -8.55
CA GLN A 80 8.46 14.62 -9.69
C GLN A 80 8.89 16.08 -9.92
N GLN A 81 9.00 16.86 -8.85
CA GLN A 81 9.48 18.24 -8.96
C GLN A 81 10.91 18.29 -9.50
N THR A 82 11.76 17.41 -9.01
CA THR A 82 13.15 17.35 -9.48
C THR A 82 13.20 17.04 -10.97
N THR A 83 12.36 16.11 -11.42
CA THR A 83 12.28 15.76 -12.84
C THR A 83 11.83 16.94 -13.67
N MET A 84 10.85 17.69 -13.19
CA MET A 84 10.35 18.84 -13.90
C MET A 84 11.41 19.94 -14.00
N ASP A 85 12.16 20.15 -12.93
CA ASP A 85 13.23 21.14 -12.91
C ASP A 85 14.33 20.79 -13.91
N ASN A 86 14.60 19.49 -14.07
CA ASN A 86 15.64 19.03 -14.98
C ASN A 86 15.25 19.15 -16.45
N ASN A 87 13.99 19.34 -16.73
CA ASN A 87 13.49 19.45 -18.10
C ASN A 87 13.52 20.88 -18.64
N ASN A 88 13.99 21.81 -17.88
CA ASN A 88 14.05 23.20 -18.32
C ASN A 88 15.27 23.50 -19.17
#